data_9239fc7ccb5b85a71f3ad170bbdfdca6
#
_entry.id   9239fc7ccb5b85a71f3ad170bbdfdca6
#
_cell.length_a   1.000
_cell.length_b   1.000
_cell.length_c   1.000
_cell.angle_alpha   90.00
_cell.angle_beta   90.00
_cell.angle_gamma   90.00
#
_symmetry.space_group_name_H-M   'P 1'
#
loop_
_entity.id
_entity.type
_entity.pdbx_description
1 polymer ?
#
loop_
_entity_poly.entity_id
_entity_poly.type
_entity_poly.pdbx_seq_one_letter_code
_entity_poly.pdbx_strand_id
1 'polypeptide(L)'
;GGSNFHLDGTMDIRVSENAFYPLKTMNELRRKGLSLLEQKLITANGFPYTREVQKPFDITGAHNGHMQKQSGFSLYLRTAEQWNGFLRSSFLKKPKEHTSLRIYVDSDLFLTWGDTIAEHLQILKKISAETVLALPKIIRLRDSRYLKLLEKSIRDNLEAVDGFLISSLEHVGLLQQWDFLQSKKR
;
A
#
# COMPACT_ATOMS: atom_id res chain seq x y z
N GLY A 1 16.42 -14.35 22.29
CA GLY A 1 15.81 -13.24 22.97
C GLY A 1 15.71 -12.03 22.07
N GLY A 2 14.51 -11.73 21.60
CA GLY A 2 14.22 -10.80 20.55
C GLY A 2 14.51 -9.33 20.85
N SER A 3 15.59 -8.81 20.31
CA SER A 3 15.73 -7.39 20.07
C SER A 3 15.84 -7.16 18.58
N ASN A 4 15.26 -6.06 18.09
CA ASN A 4 15.32 -5.64 16.70
C ASN A 4 16.69 -5.02 16.33
N PHE A 5 17.65 -5.03 17.26
CA PHE A 5 18.95 -4.45 17.08
C PHE A 5 20.02 -5.53 16.96
N HIS A 6 20.90 -5.38 15.99
CA HIS A 6 22.13 -6.15 15.83
C HIS A 6 23.31 -5.28 16.17
N LEU A 7 24.31 -5.87 16.86
CA LEU A 7 25.57 -5.21 17.09
C LEU A 7 26.40 -5.35 15.81
N ASP A 8 26.73 -4.22 15.18
CA ASP A 8 27.60 -4.17 14.02
C ASP A 8 28.99 -3.73 14.48
N GLY A 9 29.93 -4.68 14.50
CA GLY A 9 31.30 -4.44 14.92
C GLY A 9 31.74 -5.12 16.23
N THR A 10 32.95 -4.83 16.64
CA THR A 10 33.56 -5.37 17.86
C THR A 10 33.18 -4.54 19.09
N MET A 11 32.73 -5.21 20.15
CA MET A 11 32.43 -4.57 21.43
C MET A 11 33.69 -4.55 22.29
N ASP A 12 34.18 -3.37 22.68
CA ASP A 12 35.24 -3.23 23.69
C ASP A 12 34.60 -3.36 25.08
N ILE A 13 34.84 -4.49 25.74
CA ILE A 13 34.30 -4.76 27.08
C ILE A 13 35.45 -4.66 28.05
N ARG A 14 35.46 -3.61 28.90
CA ARG A 14 36.42 -3.43 29.98
C ARG A 14 35.77 -3.79 31.30
N VAL A 15 36.24 -4.86 31.90
CA VAL A 15 35.76 -5.34 33.20
C VAL A 15 36.96 -5.40 34.15
N SER A 16 36.78 -4.93 35.38
CA SER A 16 37.84 -5.06 36.42
C SER A 16 38.05 -6.55 36.74
N GLU A 17 39.31 -6.91 36.96
CA GLU A 17 39.67 -8.23 37.48
C GLU A 17 38.86 -8.52 38.75
N ASN A 18 38.24 -9.70 38.87
CA ASN A 18 37.38 -10.12 39.96
C ASN A 18 35.97 -9.49 40.05
N ALA A 19 35.49 -8.81 39.02
CA ALA A 19 34.12 -8.34 39.00
C ALA A 19 33.14 -9.49 38.68
N PHE A 20 32.24 -9.76 39.59
CA PHE A 20 31.13 -10.69 39.38
C PHE A 20 29.82 -9.91 39.11
N TYR A 21 29.25 -10.13 37.96
CA TYR A 21 27.96 -9.53 37.59
C TYR A 21 26.88 -10.61 37.53
N PRO A 22 25.87 -10.57 38.38
CA PRO A 22 24.74 -11.46 38.29
C PRO A 22 24.04 -11.35 36.91
N LEU A 23 23.64 -12.46 36.35
CA LEU A 23 22.97 -12.49 35.03
C LEU A 23 21.71 -11.58 34.96
N LYS A 24 21.02 -11.45 36.11
CA LYS A 24 19.90 -10.51 36.25
C LYS A 24 20.30 -9.07 35.99
N THR A 25 21.42 -8.62 36.61
CA THR A 25 21.94 -7.27 36.43
C THR A 25 22.38 -6.99 34.99
N MET A 26 23.02 -7.98 34.35
CA MET A 26 23.37 -7.89 32.91
C MET A 26 22.15 -7.75 32.01
N ASN A 27 21.09 -8.49 32.28
CA ASN A 27 19.84 -8.38 31.54
C ASN A 27 19.14 -7.04 31.77
N GLU A 28 19.18 -6.51 32.96
CA GLU A 28 18.62 -5.18 33.28
C GLU A 28 19.41 -4.06 32.56
N LEU A 29 20.73 -4.12 32.56
CA LEU A 29 21.60 -3.18 31.83
C LEU A 29 21.33 -3.23 30.33
N ARG A 30 21.21 -4.44 29.76
CA ARG A 30 20.86 -4.63 28.35
C ARG A 30 19.50 -4.00 28.03
N ARG A 31 18.46 -4.26 28.82
CA ARG A 31 17.12 -3.67 28.61
C ARG A 31 17.16 -2.15 28.69
N LYS A 32 17.89 -1.60 29.69
CA LYS A 32 18.04 -0.15 29.85
C LYS A 32 18.78 0.47 28.67
N GLY A 33 19.86 -0.16 28.21
CA GLY A 33 20.62 0.31 27.04
C GLY A 33 19.77 0.30 25.75
N LEU A 34 19.01 -0.77 25.51
CA LEU A 34 18.11 -0.86 24.36
C LEU A 34 17.00 0.20 24.40
N SER A 35 16.39 0.43 25.57
CA SER A 35 15.38 1.47 25.76
C SER A 35 15.92 2.88 25.50
N LEU A 36 17.14 3.18 25.97
CA LEU A 36 17.80 4.47 25.71
C LEU A 36 18.16 4.65 24.23
N LEU A 37 18.59 3.58 23.56
CA LEU A 37 18.85 3.60 22.12
C LEU A 37 17.57 3.86 21.33
N GLU A 38 16.49 3.17 21.69
CA GLU A 38 15.18 3.34 21.08
C GLU A 38 14.65 4.78 21.25
N GLN A 39 14.76 5.34 22.46
CA GLN A 39 14.42 6.75 22.71
C GLN A 39 15.28 7.72 21.88
N LYS A 40 16.59 7.49 21.78
CA LYS A 40 17.47 8.31 20.96
C LYS A 40 17.15 8.22 19.47
N LEU A 41 16.81 7.03 18.96
CA LEU A 41 16.39 6.84 17.58
C LEU A 41 15.05 7.52 17.29
N ILE A 42 14.08 7.42 18.20
CA ILE A 42 12.81 8.14 18.10
C ILE A 42 13.06 9.65 18.10
N THR A 43 13.95 10.16 18.93
CA THR A 43 14.28 11.59 19.00
C THR A 43 15.08 12.07 17.78
N ALA A 44 16.05 11.26 17.31
CA ALA A 44 16.91 11.62 16.18
C ALA A 44 16.19 11.48 14.81
N ASN A 45 15.32 10.47 14.67
CA ASN A 45 14.45 10.28 13.52
C ASN A 45 13.05 10.86 13.77
N GLY A 46 12.91 11.58 14.87
CA GLY A 46 11.65 12.22 15.22
C GLY A 46 11.21 13.03 14.00
N PHE A 47 10.26 12.46 13.24
CA PHE A 47 9.32 13.33 12.61
C PHE A 47 8.92 14.31 13.71
N PRO A 48 9.13 15.62 13.52
CA PRO A 48 8.52 16.57 14.41
C PRO A 48 7.02 16.36 14.28
N TYR A 49 6.48 15.41 15.04
CA TYR A 49 5.10 15.48 15.45
C TYR A 49 5.03 16.67 16.43
N THR A 50 5.39 17.84 15.94
CA THR A 50 4.67 19.01 16.35
C THR A 50 3.26 18.67 15.93
N ARG A 51 2.54 18.16 16.89
CA ARG A 51 1.10 18.17 16.89
C ARG A 51 0.67 19.66 17.01
N GLU A 52 1.04 20.45 16.01
CA GLU A 52 0.11 21.46 15.56
C GLU A 52 -1.11 20.61 15.27
N VAL A 53 -2.04 20.69 16.16
CA VAL A 53 -3.42 20.31 15.87
C VAL A 53 -3.76 21.13 14.65
N GLN A 54 -3.39 20.60 13.47
CA GLN A 54 -3.88 21.14 12.22
C GLN A 54 -5.37 21.20 12.48
N LYS A 55 -5.88 22.43 12.51
CA LYS A 55 -7.32 22.68 12.63
C LYS A 55 -7.99 21.60 11.81
N PRO A 56 -8.91 20.81 12.37
CA PRO A 56 -9.53 19.71 11.68
C PRO A 56 -9.83 20.21 10.28
N PHE A 57 -9.33 19.50 9.29
CA PHE A 57 -9.44 19.87 7.87
C PHE A 57 -10.89 20.28 7.69
N ASP A 58 -11.11 21.57 7.47
CA ASP A 58 -12.48 22.09 7.36
C ASP A 58 -13.06 21.58 6.04
N ILE A 59 -13.63 20.39 6.12
CA ILE A 59 -14.29 19.72 5.00
C ILE A 59 -15.55 20.50 4.60
N THR A 60 -16.02 21.44 5.45
CA THR A 60 -17.25 22.18 5.19
C THR A 60 -17.08 23.24 4.09
N GLY A 61 -15.85 23.76 3.85
CA GLY A 61 -15.56 24.72 2.78
C GLY A 61 -15.49 24.15 1.38
N ALA A 62 -15.29 22.83 1.23
CA ALA A 62 -15.11 22.18 -0.08
C ALA A 62 -16.43 21.72 -0.74
N HIS A 63 -17.57 21.87 -0.08
CA HIS A 63 -18.82 21.24 -0.52
C HIS A 63 -19.96 22.21 -0.90
N ASN A 64 -19.66 23.43 -1.30
CA ASN A 64 -20.68 24.33 -1.88
C ASN A 64 -20.94 24.09 -3.39
N GLY A 65 -20.31 23.11 -4.00
CA GLY A 65 -20.78 22.56 -5.26
C GLY A 65 -21.90 21.54 -4.96
N HIS A 66 -23.04 21.69 -5.57
CA HIS A 66 -24.08 20.67 -5.63
C HIS A 66 -23.45 19.35 -6.11
N MET A 67 -22.86 18.56 -5.20
CA MET A 67 -22.56 17.16 -5.50
C MET A 67 -23.90 16.47 -5.69
N GLN A 68 -24.31 16.31 -6.94
CA GLN A 68 -25.30 15.29 -7.26
C GLN A 68 -24.81 14.02 -6.60
N LYS A 69 -25.55 13.54 -5.59
CA LYS A 69 -25.32 12.24 -4.95
C LYS A 69 -25.55 11.17 -5.99
N GLN A 70 -24.53 10.92 -6.85
CA GLN A 70 -24.56 9.75 -7.70
C GLN A 70 -24.37 8.55 -6.78
N SER A 71 -25.42 7.75 -6.64
CA SER A 71 -25.28 6.44 -5.99
C SER A 71 -24.37 5.57 -6.84
N GLY A 72 -23.35 4.98 -6.21
CA GLY A 72 -22.38 4.13 -6.88
C GLY A 72 -22.16 2.84 -6.12
N PHE A 73 -21.71 1.82 -6.82
CA PHE A 73 -21.22 0.58 -6.25
C PHE A 73 -19.73 0.48 -6.41
N SER A 74 -19.08 -0.02 -5.38
CA SER A 74 -17.66 -0.37 -5.42
C SER A 74 -17.51 -1.86 -5.14
N LEU A 75 -16.81 -2.57 -6.01
CA LEU A 75 -16.49 -3.98 -5.86
C LEU A 75 -14.98 -4.15 -5.75
N TYR A 76 -14.54 -5.01 -4.85
CA TYR A 76 -13.14 -5.40 -4.72
C TYR A 76 -12.98 -6.86 -5.12
N LEU A 77 -12.28 -7.13 -6.21
CA LEU A 77 -12.04 -8.45 -6.77
C LEU A 77 -10.59 -8.87 -6.50
N ARG A 78 -10.41 -9.97 -5.78
CA ARG A 78 -9.11 -10.46 -5.33
C ARG A 78 -8.73 -11.80 -5.94
N THR A 79 -9.71 -12.61 -6.33
CA THR A 79 -9.48 -13.98 -6.79
C THR A 79 -10.17 -14.27 -8.11
N ALA A 80 -9.66 -15.28 -8.81
CA ALA A 80 -10.27 -15.73 -10.07
C ALA A 80 -11.72 -16.20 -9.89
N GLU A 81 -12.05 -16.79 -8.73
CA GLU A 81 -13.42 -17.23 -8.42
C GLU A 81 -14.35 -16.04 -8.27
N GLN A 82 -13.92 -14.97 -7.62
CA GLN A 82 -14.70 -13.72 -7.51
C GLN A 82 -14.89 -13.08 -8.88
N TRP A 83 -13.85 -13.05 -9.71
CA TRP A 83 -13.95 -12.60 -11.09
C TRP A 83 -14.96 -13.42 -11.88
N ASN A 84 -14.88 -14.75 -11.84
CA ASN A 84 -15.82 -15.64 -12.50
C ASN A 84 -17.26 -15.48 -11.99
N GLY A 85 -17.41 -15.26 -10.67
CA GLY A 85 -18.71 -14.94 -10.08
C GLY A 85 -19.27 -13.62 -10.58
N PHE A 86 -18.43 -12.59 -10.71
CA PHE A 86 -18.79 -11.31 -11.27
C PHE A 86 -19.24 -11.43 -12.72
N LEU A 87 -18.52 -12.18 -13.56
CA LEU A 87 -18.88 -12.43 -14.95
C LEU A 87 -20.27 -13.10 -15.13
N ARG A 88 -20.67 -13.93 -14.17
CA ARG A 88 -21.98 -14.60 -14.15
C ARG A 88 -23.08 -13.72 -13.56
N SER A 89 -22.73 -12.60 -12.94
CA SER A 89 -23.68 -11.75 -12.25
C SER A 89 -24.59 -10.99 -13.20
N SER A 90 -25.72 -10.53 -12.68
CA SER A 90 -26.65 -9.66 -13.40
C SER A 90 -26.12 -8.25 -13.66
N PHE A 91 -25.01 -7.84 -13.00
CA PHE A 91 -24.37 -6.55 -13.22
C PHE A 91 -23.93 -6.34 -14.68
N LEU A 92 -23.45 -7.40 -15.33
CA LEU A 92 -23.06 -7.35 -16.75
C LEU A 92 -24.25 -7.26 -17.70
N LYS A 93 -25.43 -7.72 -17.27
CA LYS A 93 -26.60 -7.83 -18.12
C LYS A 93 -27.46 -6.56 -18.17
N LYS A 94 -27.43 -5.77 -17.12
CA LYS A 94 -28.20 -4.53 -16.98
C LYS A 94 -27.41 -3.52 -16.15
N PRO A 95 -26.44 -2.79 -16.72
CA PRO A 95 -25.90 -1.61 -16.06
C PRO A 95 -27.11 -0.68 -15.80
N LYS A 96 -27.40 -0.38 -14.53
CA LYS A 96 -28.45 0.59 -14.19
C LYS A 96 -27.99 1.94 -14.70
N GLU A 97 -28.76 2.54 -15.58
CA GLU A 97 -28.60 3.92 -15.97
C GLU A 97 -28.50 4.77 -14.70
N HIS A 98 -27.48 5.62 -14.60
CA HIS A 98 -27.20 6.51 -13.47
C HIS A 98 -26.49 5.91 -12.23
N THR A 99 -25.95 4.72 -12.29
CA THR A 99 -25.17 4.17 -11.18
C THR A 99 -23.71 4.07 -11.59
N SER A 100 -22.84 4.80 -10.90
CA SER A 100 -21.38 4.66 -11.11
C SER A 100 -20.92 3.32 -10.53
N LEU A 101 -20.15 2.56 -11.31
CA LEU A 101 -19.55 1.31 -10.89
C LEU A 101 -18.03 1.48 -10.85
N ARG A 102 -17.42 1.26 -9.68
CA ARG A 102 -15.98 1.23 -9.52
C ARG A 102 -15.54 -0.17 -9.14
N ILE A 103 -14.57 -0.70 -9.87
CA ILE A 103 -14.05 -2.04 -9.64
C ILE A 103 -12.58 -1.94 -9.26
N TYR A 104 -12.27 -2.39 -8.05
CA TYR A 104 -10.91 -2.57 -7.58
C TYR A 104 -10.45 -3.96 -7.95
N VAL A 105 -9.41 -4.05 -8.75
CA VAL A 105 -8.78 -5.32 -9.13
C VAL A 105 -7.50 -5.47 -8.31
N ASP A 106 -7.41 -6.55 -7.55
CA ASP A 106 -6.20 -6.86 -6.79
C ASP A 106 -5.04 -7.18 -7.74
N SER A 107 -3.83 -6.74 -7.40
CA SER A 107 -2.64 -6.95 -8.23
C SER A 107 -2.32 -8.43 -8.48
N ASP A 108 -2.61 -9.31 -7.53
CA ASP A 108 -2.41 -10.75 -7.72
C ASP A 108 -3.41 -11.31 -8.74
N LEU A 109 -4.68 -10.92 -8.65
CA LEU A 109 -5.69 -11.26 -9.65
C LEU A 109 -5.31 -10.71 -11.03
N PHE A 110 -4.87 -9.45 -11.10
CA PHE A 110 -4.44 -8.81 -12.33
C PHE A 110 -3.32 -9.59 -13.02
N LEU A 111 -2.29 -10.00 -12.26
CA LEU A 111 -1.21 -10.84 -12.79
C LEU A 111 -1.66 -12.25 -13.18
N THR A 112 -2.65 -12.82 -12.46
CA THR A 112 -3.21 -14.14 -12.78
C THR A 112 -3.87 -14.16 -14.15
N TRP A 113 -4.37 -13.03 -14.65
CA TRP A 113 -4.93 -12.93 -15.99
C TRP A 113 -3.88 -13.10 -17.11
N GLY A 114 -2.60 -12.85 -16.84
CA GLY A 114 -1.51 -13.05 -17.79
C GLY A 114 -1.79 -12.37 -19.14
N ASP A 115 -1.72 -13.14 -20.21
CA ASP A 115 -1.93 -12.62 -21.58
C ASP A 115 -3.36 -12.16 -21.87
N THR A 116 -4.34 -12.51 -21.01
CA THR A 116 -5.76 -12.13 -21.16
C THR A 116 -6.15 -10.85 -20.41
N ILE A 117 -5.19 -10.14 -19.82
CA ILE A 117 -5.43 -8.87 -19.09
C ILE A 117 -6.25 -7.90 -19.93
N ALA A 118 -5.85 -7.67 -21.18
CA ALA A 118 -6.53 -6.72 -22.06
C ALA A 118 -8.00 -7.09 -22.31
N GLU A 119 -8.32 -8.37 -22.47
CA GLU A 119 -9.68 -8.86 -22.65
C GLU A 119 -10.53 -8.60 -21.40
N HIS A 120 -10.01 -8.88 -20.23
CA HIS A 120 -10.71 -8.64 -18.97
C HIS A 120 -10.95 -7.14 -18.72
N LEU A 121 -9.98 -6.29 -19.01
CA LEU A 121 -10.14 -4.84 -18.91
C LEU A 121 -11.17 -4.31 -19.92
N GLN A 122 -11.22 -4.87 -21.14
CA GLN A 122 -12.26 -4.52 -22.12
C GLN A 122 -13.67 -4.88 -21.64
N ILE A 123 -13.84 -5.99 -20.93
CA ILE A 123 -15.14 -6.34 -20.33
C ILE A 123 -15.57 -5.26 -19.33
N LEU A 124 -14.65 -4.80 -18.47
CA LEU A 124 -14.93 -3.74 -17.50
C LEU A 124 -15.28 -2.42 -18.20
N LYS A 125 -14.56 -2.07 -19.24
CA LYS A 125 -14.81 -0.87 -20.04
C LYS A 125 -16.18 -0.90 -20.74
N LYS A 126 -16.61 -2.06 -21.27
CA LYS A 126 -17.92 -2.23 -21.91
C LYS A 126 -19.09 -1.94 -20.97
N ILE A 127 -18.94 -2.16 -19.69
CA ILE A 127 -19.97 -1.86 -18.67
C ILE A 127 -19.76 -0.48 -18.03
N SER A 128 -18.87 0.34 -18.59
CA SER A 128 -18.55 1.68 -18.09
C SER A 128 -18.09 1.68 -16.62
N ALA A 129 -17.42 0.61 -16.18
CA ALA A 129 -16.84 0.54 -14.85
C ALA A 129 -15.53 1.32 -14.80
N GLU A 130 -15.36 2.14 -13.76
CA GLU A 130 -14.07 2.70 -13.40
C GLU A 130 -13.18 1.59 -12.84
N THR A 131 -12.07 1.31 -13.50
CA THR A 131 -11.14 0.23 -13.14
C THR A 131 -9.97 0.77 -12.34
N VAL A 132 -9.87 0.38 -11.09
CA VAL A 132 -8.81 0.80 -10.16
C VAL A 132 -7.96 -0.39 -9.80
N LEU A 133 -6.66 -0.34 -10.06
CA LEU A 133 -5.74 -1.39 -9.68
C LEU A 133 -5.32 -1.21 -8.22
N ALA A 134 -5.57 -2.22 -7.40
CA ALA A 134 -5.12 -2.24 -6.01
C ALA A 134 -3.71 -2.81 -5.92
N LEU A 135 -2.76 -1.99 -5.47
CA LEU A 135 -1.38 -2.39 -5.27
C LEU A 135 -1.24 -3.36 -4.09
N PRO A 136 -0.18 -4.21 -4.07
CA PRO A 136 0.01 -5.21 -3.01
C PRO A 136 0.10 -4.51 -1.65
N LYS A 137 -0.65 -4.96 -0.65
CA LYS A 137 -0.72 -4.32 0.67
C LYS A 137 0.64 -4.19 1.38
N ILE A 138 1.53 -5.13 1.11
CA ILE A 138 2.87 -5.18 1.70
C ILE A 138 3.86 -5.38 0.57
N ILE A 139 4.83 -4.47 0.46
CA ILE A 139 5.95 -4.54 -0.49
C ILE A 139 7.19 -4.97 0.30
N ARG A 140 7.82 -6.06 -0.13
CA ARG A 140 9.05 -6.56 0.49
C ARG A 140 10.21 -6.47 -0.51
N LEU A 141 11.41 -6.21 -0.01
CA LEU A 141 12.60 -6.13 -0.86
C LEU A 141 12.83 -7.39 -1.72
N ARG A 142 12.43 -8.56 -1.22
CA ARG A 142 12.52 -9.85 -1.94
C ARG A 142 11.50 -9.98 -3.08
N ASP A 143 10.51 -9.11 -3.14
CA ASP A 143 9.42 -9.20 -4.12
C ASP A 143 9.77 -8.48 -5.45
N SER A 144 11.07 -8.19 -5.68
CA SER A 144 11.55 -7.43 -6.84
C SER A 144 11.13 -8.03 -8.19
N ARG A 145 11.09 -9.37 -8.32
CA ARG A 145 10.64 -10.05 -9.54
C ARG A 145 9.14 -9.84 -9.78
N TYR A 146 8.34 -9.97 -8.72
CA TYR A 146 6.91 -9.73 -8.76
C TYR A 146 6.61 -8.28 -9.16
N LEU A 147 7.29 -7.32 -8.54
CA LEU A 147 7.10 -5.89 -8.82
C LEU A 147 7.48 -5.52 -10.26
N LYS A 148 8.57 -6.09 -10.80
CA LYS A 148 8.94 -5.90 -12.22
C LYS A 148 7.89 -6.45 -13.18
N LEU A 149 7.33 -7.63 -12.86
CA LEU A 149 6.27 -8.22 -13.66
C LEU A 149 5.00 -7.37 -13.60
N LEU A 150 4.63 -6.91 -12.40
CA LEU A 150 3.48 -6.04 -12.18
C LEU A 150 3.65 -4.71 -12.94
N GLU A 151 4.80 -4.05 -12.82
CA GLU A 151 5.12 -2.83 -13.55
C GLU A 151 4.94 -3.01 -15.06
N LYS A 152 5.53 -4.07 -15.61
CA LYS A 152 5.41 -4.37 -17.04
C LYS A 152 3.95 -4.56 -17.44
N SER A 153 3.21 -5.40 -16.71
CA SER A 153 1.80 -5.67 -17.01
C SER A 153 0.92 -4.43 -16.93
N ILE A 154 1.19 -3.54 -15.97
CA ILE A 154 0.50 -2.24 -15.86
C ILE A 154 0.85 -1.35 -17.05
N ARG A 155 2.13 -1.24 -17.39
CA ARG A 155 2.60 -0.38 -18.48
C ARG A 155 1.98 -0.78 -19.82
N ASP A 156 1.90 -2.08 -20.07
CA ASP A 156 1.30 -2.63 -21.29
C ASP A 156 -0.22 -2.38 -21.36
N ASN A 157 -0.89 -2.09 -20.24
CA ASN A 157 -2.34 -1.92 -20.15
C ASN A 157 -2.77 -0.60 -19.48
N LEU A 158 -1.88 0.39 -19.39
CA LEU A 158 -2.08 1.62 -18.61
C LEU A 158 -3.30 2.44 -19.05
N GLU A 159 -3.62 2.45 -20.34
CA GLU A 159 -4.76 3.19 -20.88
C GLU A 159 -6.12 2.63 -20.45
N ALA A 160 -6.15 1.36 -20.04
CA ALA A 160 -7.38 0.69 -19.59
C ALA A 160 -7.52 0.67 -18.06
N VAL A 161 -6.54 1.21 -17.31
CA VAL A 161 -6.57 1.37 -15.85
C VAL A 161 -6.84 2.84 -15.52
N ASP A 162 -7.96 3.13 -14.84
CA ASP A 162 -8.36 4.49 -14.51
C ASP A 162 -7.64 5.08 -13.29
N GLY A 163 -7.14 4.22 -12.38
CA GLY A 163 -6.46 4.67 -11.19
C GLY A 163 -5.78 3.56 -10.40
N PHE A 164 -5.15 3.98 -9.30
CA PHE A 164 -4.50 3.08 -8.36
C PHE A 164 -5.06 3.25 -6.96
N LEU A 165 -5.30 2.14 -6.25
CA LEU A 165 -5.62 2.14 -4.84
C LEU A 165 -4.30 2.12 -4.05
N ILE A 166 -4.02 3.23 -3.36
CA ILE A 166 -2.83 3.43 -2.55
C ILE A 166 -3.21 3.19 -1.08
N SER A 167 -2.57 2.23 -0.43
CA SER A 167 -2.79 1.89 0.98
C SER A 167 -1.59 2.19 1.88
N SER A 168 -0.45 2.58 1.30
CA SER A 168 0.75 2.95 2.04
C SER A 168 1.59 4.01 1.30
N LEU A 169 2.52 4.67 1.99
CA LEU A 169 3.42 5.65 1.37
C LEU A 169 4.41 4.98 0.40
N GLU A 170 4.77 3.73 0.64
CA GLU A 170 5.63 2.97 -0.26
C GLU A 170 5.02 2.85 -1.66
N HIS A 171 3.68 2.79 -1.76
CA HIS A 171 3.00 2.78 -3.05
C HIS A 171 3.22 4.07 -3.84
N VAL A 172 3.25 5.20 -3.15
CA VAL A 172 3.53 6.49 -3.80
C VAL A 172 4.94 6.48 -4.38
N GLY A 173 5.94 6.05 -3.58
CA GLY A 173 7.32 5.91 -4.04
C GLY A 173 7.46 4.94 -5.22
N LEU A 174 6.74 3.81 -5.17
CA LEU A 174 6.75 2.82 -6.24
C LEU A 174 6.17 3.39 -7.55
N LEU A 175 5.01 4.06 -7.48
CA LEU A 175 4.39 4.68 -8.65
C LEU A 175 5.21 5.83 -9.23
N GLN A 176 5.95 6.58 -8.37
CA GLN A 176 6.92 7.59 -8.80
C GLN A 176 8.09 6.94 -9.55
N GLN A 177 8.66 5.87 -8.99
CA GLN A 177 9.74 5.11 -9.60
C GLN A 177 9.34 4.53 -10.97
N TRP A 178 8.07 4.12 -11.10
CA TRP A 178 7.52 3.61 -12.36
C TRP A 178 7.03 4.70 -13.33
N ASP A 179 7.13 5.97 -12.93
CA ASP A 179 6.69 7.14 -13.72
C ASP A 179 5.18 7.16 -14.07
N PHE A 180 4.36 6.50 -13.26
CA PHE A 180 2.91 6.44 -13.49
C PHE A 180 2.16 7.67 -12.94
N LEU A 181 2.75 8.44 -12.01
CA LEU A 181 2.10 9.63 -11.46
C LEU A 181 2.12 10.82 -12.42
N GLN A 182 3.03 10.85 -13.38
CA GLN A 182 3.13 11.95 -14.36
C GLN A 182 2.26 11.73 -15.60
N SER A 183 1.97 10.48 -15.95
CA SER A 183 1.30 10.10 -17.19
C SER A 183 -0.19 10.46 -17.25
N LYS A 184 -0.84 10.83 -16.14
CA LYS A 184 -2.28 11.17 -16.05
C LYS A 184 -2.55 12.69 -15.90
N LYS A 185 -1.60 13.56 -16.22
CA LYS A 185 -1.82 15.02 -16.32
C LYS A 185 -2.31 15.45 -17.72
N ARG A 186 -3.22 14.67 -18.33
CA ARG A 186 -3.90 15.12 -19.56
C ARG A 186 -5.39 15.04 -19.38
#